data_c98b5e8436a0336029eca3b02f227c47
#
_entry.id   c98b5e8436a0336029eca3b02f227c47
#
_cell.length_a   1.000
_cell.length_b   1.000
_cell.length_c   1.000
_cell.angle_alpha   90.00
_cell.angle_beta   90.00
_cell.angle_gamma   90.00
#
_symmetry.space_group_name_H-M   'P 1'
#
loop_
_entity.id
_entity.type
_entity.pdbx_description
1 polymer ?
#
loop_
_entity_poly.entity_id
_entity_poly.type
_entity_poly.pdbx_seq_one_letter_code
_entity_poly.pdbx_strand_id
1 'polypeptide(L)'
;SRGLGDVYKRQARAIGAQAGVDQVIAGVLPEGKEAAIRRLMQRGKVAMVGDGINDAPALTRADTGIAIGAGADVAIDAADVVLMNSSLPDVPAAIRLSRATLRNIHENLFWAFFYNAIGIPLAAGVFIPLGLTLNPMFGAAAMSLSSFCVVSNALRLNLFKLRDNRHDHKRTYHLNNEIKEEQAMEKTLEIKGMMCPHCEATVRTALEALPQVQEAQVSHQTGTAVVTLTGPVEDDVLRRTVEDKGYTVTAIR
;
A
#
# COMPACT_ATOMS: atom_id res chain seq x y z
N SER A 1 -9.19 1.49 -29.92
CA SER A 1 -8.51 1.36 -28.60
C SER A 1 -9.45 0.99 -27.43
N ARG A 2 -10.79 1.03 -27.64
CA ARG A 2 -11.76 0.69 -26.56
C ARG A 2 -11.66 -0.76 -26.05
N GLY A 3 -11.17 -1.70 -26.86
CA GLY A 3 -10.99 -3.10 -26.44
C GLY A 3 -9.75 -3.38 -25.61
N LEU A 4 -8.72 -2.56 -25.70
CA LEU A 4 -7.46 -2.77 -24.99
C LEU A 4 -7.57 -2.54 -23.47
N GLY A 5 -8.26 -1.47 -23.05
CA GLY A 5 -8.47 -1.16 -21.63
C GLY A 5 -9.21 -2.27 -20.86
N ASP A 6 -10.25 -2.86 -21.47
CA ASP A 6 -11.01 -3.96 -20.87
C ASP A 6 -10.23 -5.27 -20.85
N VAL A 7 -9.33 -5.49 -21.82
CA VAL A 7 -8.42 -6.65 -21.84
C VAL A 7 -7.44 -6.54 -20.67
N TYR A 8 -6.81 -5.39 -20.46
CA TYR A 8 -5.88 -5.16 -19.34
C TYR A 8 -6.58 -5.29 -17.98
N LYS A 9 -7.79 -4.75 -17.82
CA LYS A 9 -8.56 -4.88 -16.57
C LYS A 9 -8.91 -6.35 -16.27
N ARG A 10 -9.31 -7.13 -17.30
CA ARG A 10 -9.61 -8.56 -17.14
C ARG A 10 -8.35 -9.36 -16.80
N GLN A 11 -7.24 -9.08 -17.48
CA GLN A 11 -5.96 -9.72 -17.22
C GLN A 11 -5.46 -9.43 -15.80
N ALA A 12 -5.52 -8.18 -15.35
CA ALA A 12 -5.16 -7.79 -13.99
C ALA A 12 -5.99 -8.53 -12.93
N ARG A 13 -7.32 -8.67 -13.14
CA ARG A 13 -8.20 -9.43 -12.25
C ARG A 13 -7.86 -10.92 -12.22
N ALA A 14 -7.55 -11.52 -13.38
CA ALA A 14 -7.16 -12.92 -13.46
C ALA A 14 -5.84 -13.19 -12.71
N ILE A 15 -4.83 -12.32 -12.90
CA ILE A 15 -3.55 -12.40 -12.18
C ILE A 15 -3.77 -12.16 -10.68
N GLY A 16 -4.59 -11.19 -10.30
CA GLY A 16 -4.92 -10.92 -8.91
C GLY A 16 -5.58 -12.11 -8.21
N ALA A 17 -6.50 -12.80 -8.90
CA ALA A 17 -7.13 -14.02 -8.39
C ALA A 17 -6.10 -15.15 -8.21
N GLN A 18 -5.17 -15.34 -9.16
CA GLN A 18 -4.09 -16.32 -9.04
C GLN A 18 -3.12 -15.99 -7.89
N ALA A 19 -2.80 -14.72 -7.71
CA ALA A 19 -1.95 -14.25 -6.62
C ALA A 19 -2.64 -14.26 -5.25
N GLY A 20 -3.97 -14.43 -5.22
CA GLY A 20 -4.76 -14.45 -3.99
C GLY A 20 -4.78 -13.11 -3.26
N VAL A 21 -4.74 -11.99 -4.01
CA VAL A 21 -4.84 -10.64 -3.44
C VAL A 21 -6.29 -10.28 -3.14
N ASP A 22 -6.50 -9.47 -2.11
CA ASP A 22 -7.85 -9.12 -1.65
C ASP A 22 -8.50 -8.04 -2.54
N GLN A 23 -7.70 -7.20 -3.21
CA GLN A 23 -8.17 -6.12 -4.09
C GLN A 23 -7.26 -5.93 -5.30
N VAL A 24 -7.88 -5.63 -6.45
CA VAL A 24 -7.18 -5.29 -7.70
C VAL A 24 -7.64 -3.93 -8.17
N ILE A 25 -6.71 -2.99 -8.31
CA ILE A 25 -6.93 -1.66 -8.88
C ILE A 25 -6.19 -1.63 -10.22
N ALA A 26 -6.95 -1.64 -11.33
CA ALA A 26 -6.40 -1.73 -12.67
C ALA A 26 -6.69 -0.46 -13.49
N GLY A 27 -5.81 -0.16 -14.46
CA GLY A 27 -5.98 1.01 -15.32
C GLY A 27 -5.59 2.33 -14.67
N VAL A 28 -4.77 2.27 -13.63
CA VAL A 28 -4.29 3.46 -12.92
C VAL A 28 -3.08 4.05 -13.63
N LEU A 29 -3.13 5.34 -13.93
CA LEU A 29 -1.98 6.11 -14.42
C LEU A 29 -0.92 6.26 -13.32
N PRO A 30 0.36 6.56 -13.66
CA PRO A 30 1.42 6.72 -12.66
C PRO A 30 1.05 7.66 -11.50
N GLU A 31 0.43 8.80 -11.80
CA GLU A 31 -0.05 9.78 -10.80
C GLU A 31 -1.17 9.23 -9.91
N GLY A 32 -2.02 8.37 -10.45
CA GLY A 32 -3.09 7.71 -9.70
C GLY A 32 -2.58 6.65 -8.71
N LYS A 33 -1.38 6.11 -8.90
CA LYS A 33 -0.79 5.16 -7.95
C LYS A 33 -0.51 5.82 -6.60
N GLU A 34 0.05 7.03 -6.60
CA GLU A 34 0.28 7.80 -5.37
C GLU A 34 -1.03 8.11 -4.65
N ALA A 35 -2.06 8.52 -5.38
CA ALA A 35 -3.39 8.78 -4.81
C ALA A 35 -4.03 7.51 -4.19
N ALA A 36 -3.83 6.34 -4.81
CA ALA A 36 -4.28 5.06 -4.26
C ALA A 36 -3.55 4.72 -2.95
N ILE A 37 -2.23 4.91 -2.88
CA ILE A 37 -1.45 4.72 -1.64
C ILE A 37 -1.93 5.66 -0.55
N ARG A 38 -2.14 6.95 -0.85
CA ARG A 38 -2.64 7.94 0.10
C ARG A 38 -3.97 7.53 0.73
N ARG A 39 -4.89 6.98 -0.08
CA ARG A 39 -6.18 6.46 0.42
C ARG A 39 -6.00 5.24 1.32
N LEU A 40 -5.13 4.32 0.94
CA LEU A 40 -4.84 3.13 1.76
C LEU A 40 -4.21 3.51 3.11
N MET A 41 -3.35 4.53 3.16
CA MET A 41 -2.71 5.03 4.39
C MET A 41 -3.74 5.57 5.42
N GLN A 42 -4.90 6.04 4.97
CA GLN A 42 -5.98 6.45 5.90
C GLN A 42 -6.54 5.28 6.72
N ARG A 43 -6.33 4.05 6.27
CA ARG A 43 -6.83 2.80 6.89
C ARG A 43 -5.79 2.08 7.72
N GLY A 44 -4.52 2.42 7.57
CA GLY A 44 -3.42 1.78 8.28
C GLY A 44 -2.08 1.98 7.62
N LYS A 45 -1.06 1.33 8.16
CA LYS A 45 0.29 1.35 7.62
C LYS A 45 0.36 0.62 6.29
N VAL A 46 0.99 1.25 5.31
CA VAL A 46 1.08 0.77 3.93
C VAL A 46 2.54 0.53 3.54
N ALA A 47 2.83 -0.67 3.07
CA ALA A 47 4.06 -0.96 2.36
C ALA A 47 3.78 -1.00 0.85
N MET A 48 4.48 -0.16 0.08
CA MET A 48 4.42 -0.18 -1.39
C MET A 48 5.59 -1.00 -1.93
N VAL A 49 5.31 -1.86 -2.89
CA VAL A 49 6.32 -2.66 -3.58
C VAL A 49 6.28 -2.31 -5.06
N GLY A 50 7.42 -1.95 -5.63
CA GLY A 50 7.53 -1.55 -7.03
C GLY A 50 8.90 -1.84 -7.62
N ASP A 51 9.00 -1.83 -8.95
CA ASP A 51 10.22 -2.18 -9.70
C ASP A 51 10.66 -1.09 -10.68
N GLY A 52 9.86 -0.05 -10.89
CA GLY A 52 10.06 0.92 -11.96
C GLY A 52 10.09 2.39 -11.53
N ILE A 53 10.57 3.22 -12.46
CA ILE A 53 10.63 4.69 -12.34
C ILE A 53 9.22 5.27 -12.05
N ASN A 54 8.20 4.69 -12.68
CA ASN A 54 6.82 5.12 -12.54
C ASN A 54 6.22 4.86 -11.15
N ASP A 55 6.89 4.05 -10.32
CA ASP A 55 6.47 3.71 -8.97
C ASP A 55 7.14 4.60 -7.90
N ALA A 56 8.17 5.35 -8.25
CA ALA A 56 8.93 6.19 -7.32
C ALA A 56 8.05 7.13 -6.48
N PRO A 57 7.06 7.87 -7.03
CA PRO A 57 6.18 8.71 -6.22
C PRO A 57 5.33 7.92 -5.22
N ALA A 58 4.90 6.71 -5.60
CA ALA A 58 4.11 5.83 -4.73
C ALA A 58 4.99 5.16 -3.65
N LEU A 59 6.23 4.78 -3.99
CA LEU A 59 7.22 4.25 -3.06
C LEU A 59 7.56 5.27 -1.96
N THR A 60 7.89 6.51 -2.37
CA THR A 60 8.19 7.60 -1.42
C THR A 60 6.98 7.98 -0.56
N ARG A 61 5.76 7.82 -1.09
CA ARG A 61 4.54 8.20 -0.36
C ARG A 61 4.14 7.18 0.70
N ALA A 62 4.42 5.91 0.51
CA ALA A 62 4.07 4.83 1.43
C ALA A 62 4.78 4.98 2.80
N ASP A 63 4.27 4.31 3.84
CA ASP A 63 4.98 4.22 5.13
C ASP A 63 6.29 3.42 5.01
N THR A 64 6.36 2.52 4.02
CA THR A 64 7.57 1.77 3.67
C THR A 64 7.56 1.50 2.18
N GLY A 65 8.53 2.02 1.45
CA GLY A 65 8.79 1.73 0.05
C GLY A 65 9.75 0.55 -0.10
N ILE A 66 9.41 -0.43 -0.93
CA ILE A 66 10.23 -1.60 -1.21
C ILE A 66 10.46 -1.68 -2.72
N ALA A 67 11.70 -1.48 -3.16
CA ALA A 67 12.08 -1.70 -4.55
C ALA A 67 12.50 -3.15 -4.77
N ILE A 68 12.07 -3.76 -5.89
CA ILE A 68 12.43 -5.13 -6.27
C ILE A 68 13.35 -5.12 -7.48
N GLY A 69 14.43 -5.92 -7.40
CA GLY A 69 15.38 -6.11 -8.48
C GLY A 69 16.39 -4.99 -8.61
N ALA A 70 17.28 -5.11 -9.59
CA ALA A 70 18.19 -4.05 -10.02
C ALA A 70 17.39 -3.00 -10.84
N GLY A 71 16.31 -2.45 -10.24
CA GLY A 71 15.45 -1.45 -10.85
C GLY A 71 16.22 -0.19 -11.24
N ALA A 72 15.54 0.73 -11.90
CA ALA A 72 16.14 2.02 -12.21
C ALA A 72 16.62 2.71 -10.93
N ASP A 73 17.76 3.39 -11.00
CA ASP A 73 18.38 4.11 -9.88
C ASP A 73 17.37 4.97 -9.12
N VAL A 74 16.42 5.58 -9.84
CA VAL A 74 15.34 6.40 -9.26
C VAL A 74 14.42 5.61 -8.32
N ALA A 75 14.13 4.34 -8.60
CA ALA A 75 13.30 3.51 -7.73
C ALA A 75 14.10 3.08 -6.49
N ILE A 76 15.40 2.88 -6.64
CA ILE A 76 16.32 2.55 -5.54
C ILE A 76 16.42 3.74 -4.58
N ASP A 77 16.56 4.97 -5.10
CA ASP A 77 16.64 6.19 -4.31
C ASP A 77 15.32 6.54 -3.59
N ALA A 78 14.19 6.10 -4.16
CA ALA A 78 12.86 6.36 -3.62
C ALA A 78 12.39 5.32 -2.56
N ALA A 79 13.11 4.20 -2.41
CA ALA A 79 12.70 3.08 -1.56
C ALA A 79 13.47 3.04 -0.24
N ASP A 80 12.80 2.66 0.85
CA ASP A 80 13.43 2.41 2.16
C ASP A 80 14.16 1.05 2.19
N VAL A 81 13.70 0.10 1.39
CA VAL A 81 14.27 -1.25 1.30
C VAL A 81 14.45 -1.62 -0.16
N VAL A 82 15.62 -2.12 -0.51
CA VAL A 82 15.94 -2.60 -1.86
C VAL A 82 16.19 -4.10 -1.82
N LEU A 83 15.39 -4.86 -2.57
CA LEU A 83 15.54 -6.29 -2.75
C LEU A 83 16.32 -6.53 -4.04
N MET A 84 17.54 -7.06 -3.93
CA MET A 84 18.46 -7.23 -5.06
C MET A 84 17.96 -8.23 -6.12
N ASN A 85 17.09 -9.16 -5.72
CA ASN A 85 16.50 -10.12 -6.62
C ASN A 85 15.12 -9.65 -7.09
N SER A 86 14.80 -9.87 -8.38
CA SER A 86 13.47 -9.61 -8.95
C SER A 86 12.48 -10.72 -8.57
N SER A 87 12.28 -10.93 -7.27
CA SER A 87 11.47 -12.02 -6.73
C SER A 87 10.45 -11.51 -5.70
N LEU A 88 9.16 -11.57 -6.03
CA LEU A 88 8.08 -11.22 -5.10
C LEU A 88 8.10 -12.01 -3.78
N PRO A 89 8.44 -13.32 -3.74
CA PRO A 89 8.61 -14.08 -2.51
C PRO A 89 9.67 -13.54 -1.54
N ASP A 90 10.59 -12.70 -2.00
CA ASP A 90 11.60 -12.09 -1.14
C ASP A 90 11.02 -10.94 -0.28
N VAL A 91 9.88 -10.35 -0.69
CA VAL A 91 9.17 -9.34 0.12
C VAL A 91 8.69 -9.89 1.47
N PRO A 92 7.90 -10.98 1.53
CA PRO A 92 7.54 -11.56 2.82
C PRO A 92 8.75 -12.11 3.59
N ALA A 93 9.81 -12.56 2.90
CA ALA A 93 11.05 -12.97 3.55
C ALA A 93 11.74 -11.78 4.25
N ALA A 94 11.82 -10.62 3.62
CA ALA A 94 12.35 -9.39 4.21
C ALA A 94 11.53 -8.94 5.44
N ILE A 95 10.20 -9.01 5.37
CA ILE A 95 9.32 -8.69 6.50
C ILE A 95 9.56 -9.65 7.68
N ARG A 96 9.73 -10.96 7.41
CA ARG A 96 10.04 -11.95 8.45
C ARG A 96 11.40 -11.68 9.09
N LEU A 97 12.41 -11.38 8.27
CA LEU A 97 13.75 -11.04 8.76
C LEU A 97 13.72 -9.79 9.65
N SER A 98 13.04 -8.73 9.23
CA SER A 98 12.87 -7.51 10.01
C SER A 98 12.23 -7.80 11.38
N ARG A 99 11.16 -8.60 11.41
CA ARG A 99 10.49 -9.00 12.67
C ARG A 99 11.41 -9.84 13.57
N ALA A 100 12.18 -10.75 12.98
CA ALA A 100 13.14 -11.58 13.74
C ALA A 100 14.27 -10.71 14.31
N THR A 101 14.78 -9.76 13.54
CA THR A 101 15.79 -8.80 13.97
C THR A 101 15.29 -7.92 15.11
N LEU A 102 14.07 -7.37 15.01
CA LEU A 102 13.47 -6.57 16.08
C LEU A 102 13.30 -7.38 17.36
N ARG A 103 12.85 -8.64 17.26
CA ARG A 103 12.74 -9.55 18.43
C ARG A 103 14.11 -9.75 19.07
N ASN A 104 15.12 -10.01 18.27
CA ASN A 104 16.50 -10.21 18.76
C ASN A 104 17.03 -8.94 19.46
N ILE A 105 16.76 -7.76 18.91
CA ILE A 105 17.12 -6.47 19.55
C ILE A 105 16.42 -6.32 20.90
N HIS A 106 15.12 -6.61 20.98
CA HIS A 106 14.38 -6.53 22.25
C HIS A 106 14.89 -7.53 23.29
N GLU A 107 15.19 -8.77 22.88
CA GLU A 107 15.79 -9.77 23.76
C GLU A 107 17.15 -9.30 24.30
N ASN A 108 18.01 -8.76 23.44
CA ASN A 108 19.31 -8.22 23.85
C ASN A 108 19.18 -7.03 24.80
N LEU A 109 18.27 -6.11 24.50
CA LEU A 109 17.99 -4.94 25.33
C LEU A 109 17.45 -5.37 26.72
N PHE A 110 16.53 -6.32 26.75
CA PHE A 110 15.98 -6.85 27.98
C PHE A 110 17.10 -7.43 28.87
N TRP A 111 17.96 -8.27 28.32
CA TRP A 111 19.07 -8.86 29.07
C TRP A 111 20.06 -7.81 29.54
N ALA A 112 20.38 -6.83 28.70
CA ALA A 112 21.28 -5.74 29.08
C ALA A 112 20.72 -4.94 30.27
N PHE A 113 19.42 -4.62 30.26
CA PHE A 113 18.76 -3.96 31.38
C PHE A 113 18.74 -4.83 32.63
N PHE A 114 18.42 -6.10 32.47
CA PHE A 114 18.32 -7.05 33.59
C PHE A 114 19.63 -7.20 34.34
N TYR A 115 20.74 -7.38 33.61
CA TYR A 115 22.07 -7.46 34.23
C TYR A 115 22.45 -6.18 34.97
N ASN A 116 22.17 -5.02 34.38
CA ASN A 116 22.45 -3.74 35.00
C ASN A 116 21.56 -3.46 36.22
N ALA A 117 20.28 -3.81 36.17
CA ALA A 117 19.33 -3.65 37.28
C ALA A 117 19.76 -4.43 38.54
N ILE A 118 20.42 -5.58 38.36
CA ILE A 118 20.99 -6.36 39.46
C ILE A 118 22.39 -5.89 39.80
N GLY A 119 23.23 -5.63 38.81
CA GLY A 119 24.63 -5.31 38.97
C GLY A 119 24.89 -3.98 39.63
N ILE A 120 24.13 -2.92 39.31
CA ILE A 120 24.29 -1.59 39.84
C ILE A 120 24.01 -1.54 41.36
N PRO A 121 22.88 -2.04 41.91
CA PRO A 121 22.67 -2.07 43.36
C PRO A 121 23.71 -2.92 44.09
N LEU A 122 24.13 -4.03 43.48
CA LEU A 122 25.17 -4.91 44.06
C LEU A 122 26.52 -4.18 44.13
N ALA A 123 26.93 -3.48 43.08
CA ALA A 123 28.15 -2.66 43.03
C ALA A 123 28.10 -1.46 43.98
N ALA A 124 26.92 -0.85 44.14
CA ALA A 124 26.68 0.25 45.08
C ALA A 124 26.70 -0.20 46.55
N GLY A 125 26.81 -1.50 46.83
CA GLY A 125 26.91 -2.02 48.19
C GLY A 125 25.58 -2.12 48.94
N VAL A 126 24.42 -2.02 48.27
CA VAL A 126 23.07 -2.08 48.88
C VAL A 126 22.89 -3.40 49.65
N PHE A 127 23.57 -4.46 49.24
CA PHE A 127 23.44 -5.80 49.86
C PHE A 127 24.62 -6.13 50.82
N ILE A 128 25.49 -5.19 51.17
CA ILE A 128 26.56 -5.40 52.18
C ILE A 128 25.98 -5.82 53.54
N PRO A 129 24.86 -5.27 54.05
CA PRO A 129 24.26 -5.70 55.29
C PRO A 129 23.82 -7.19 55.31
N LEU A 130 23.62 -7.76 54.11
CA LEU A 130 23.28 -9.17 53.91
C LEU A 130 24.51 -10.05 53.67
N GLY A 131 25.70 -9.49 53.81
CA GLY A 131 26.98 -10.20 53.59
C GLY A 131 27.37 -10.40 52.12
N LEU A 132 26.64 -9.77 51.20
CA LEU A 132 26.93 -9.84 49.76
C LEU A 132 27.81 -8.65 49.36
N THR A 133 29.08 -8.91 49.08
CA THR A 133 29.99 -7.91 48.51
C THR A 133 30.38 -8.31 47.10
N LEU A 134 30.41 -7.32 46.20
CA LEU A 134 30.84 -7.56 44.81
C LEU A 134 32.36 -7.59 44.74
N ASN A 135 32.92 -8.75 44.43
CA ASN A 135 34.35 -8.84 44.07
C ASN A 135 34.51 -8.31 42.62
N PRO A 136 35.45 -7.39 42.36
CA PRO A 136 35.71 -6.84 41.03
C PRO A 136 35.90 -7.90 39.94
N MET A 137 36.44 -9.06 40.28
CA MET A 137 36.64 -10.16 39.34
C MET A 137 35.32 -10.77 38.85
N PHE A 138 34.33 -10.88 39.74
CA PHE A 138 32.99 -11.33 39.35
C PHE A 138 32.27 -10.29 38.49
N GLY A 139 32.47 -8.98 38.75
CA GLY A 139 31.97 -7.92 37.92
C GLY A 139 32.49 -7.98 36.49
N ALA A 140 33.82 -8.15 36.33
CA ALA A 140 34.45 -8.29 35.02
C ALA A 140 33.97 -9.57 34.28
N ALA A 141 33.86 -10.68 34.99
CA ALA A 141 33.32 -11.93 34.40
C ALA A 141 31.87 -11.77 33.94
N ALA A 142 31.01 -11.10 34.70
CA ALA A 142 29.61 -10.86 34.36
C ALA A 142 29.50 -9.97 33.11
N MET A 143 30.33 -8.93 32.96
CA MET A 143 30.38 -8.08 31.76
C MET A 143 30.81 -8.87 30.52
N SER A 144 31.83 -9.73 30.64
CA SER A 144 32.30 -10.59 29.54
C SER A 144 31.19 -11.59 29.11
N LEU A 145 30.50 -12.20 30.08
CA LEU A 145 29.42 -13.12 29.84
C LEU A 145 28.21 -12.43 29.16
N SER A 146 27.87 -11.22 29.59
CA SER A 146 26.84 -10.40 28.96
C SER A 146 27.14 -10.15 27.48
N SER A 147 28.36 -9.73 27.17
CA SER A 147 28.80 -9.51 25.77
C SER A 147 28.72 -10.80 24.94
N PHE A 148 29.15 -11.91 25.50
CA PHE A 148 29.09 -13.23 24.87
C PHE A 148 27.64 -13.63 24.58
N CYS A 149 26.69 -13.41 25.51
CA CYS A 149 25.28 -13.71 25.34
C CYS A 149 24.66 -12.87 24.20
N VAL A 150 24.97 -11.56 24.14
CA VAL A 150 24.46 -10.67 23.09
C VAL A 150 24.97 -11.11 21.72
N VAL A 151 26.28 -11.40 21.58
CA VAL A 151 26.85 -11.85 20.30
C VAL A 151 26.28 -13.20 19.90
N SER A 152 26.16 -14.15 20.83
CA SER A 152 25.59 -15.47 20.57
C SER A 152 24.12 -15.37 20.12
N ASN A 153 23.34 -14.49 20.74
CA ASN A 153 21.95 -14.25 20.34
C ASN A 153 21.87 -13.60 18.95
N ALA A 154 22.76 -12.66 18.65
CA ALA A 154 22.83 -12.05 17.30
C ALA A 154 23.18 -13.08 16.22
N LEU A 155 24.15 -13.97 16.50
CA LEU A 155 24.55 -15.04 15.58
C LEU A 155 23.40 -16.03 15.30
N ARG A 156 22.43 -16.17 16.21
CA ARG A 156 21.24 -17.01 16.01
C ARG A 156 20.42 -16.57 14.79
N LEU A 157 20.49 -15.28 14.39
CA LEU A 157 19.85 -14.81 13.18
C LEU A 157 20.38 -15.47 11.90
N ASN A 158 21.63 -15.92 11.87
CA ASN A 158 22.21 -16.64 10.74
C ASN A 158 21.54 -18.01 10.52
N LEU A 159 20.93 -18.56 11.54
CA LEU A 159 20.18 -19.82 11.48
C LEU A 159 18.71 -19.62 11.12
N PHE A 160 18.29 -18.36 10.93
CA PHE A 160 16.90 -18.04 10.64
C PHE A 160 16.52 -18.46 9.21
N LYS A 161 15.45 -19.25 9.08
CA LYS A 161 14.96 -19.73 7.78
C LYS A 161 14.05 -18.68 7.15
N LEU A 162 14.60 -17.87 6.25
CA LEU A 162 13.91 -16.77 5.57
C LEU A 162 12.64 -17.20 4.81
N ARG A 163 12.60 -18.41 4.26
CA ARG A 163 11.51 -18.90 3.42
C ARG A 163 10.52 -19.82 4.14
N ASP A 164 10.61 -19.96 5.46
CA ASP A 164 9.63 -20.72 6.24
C ASP A 164 8.39 -19.86 6.51
N ASN A 165 7.27 -20.22 5.89
CA ASN A 165 5.98 -19.52 5.97
C ASN A 165 5.02 -20.11 7.03
N ARG A 166 5.43 -21.10 7.81
CA ARG A 166 4.56 -21.83 8.75
C ARG A 166 3.94 -20.95 9.84
N HIS A 167 4.56 -19.82 10.12
CA HIS A 167 4.12 -18.87 11.15
C HIS A 167 3.51 -17.59 10.56
N ASP A 168 3.29 -17.56 9.23
CA ASP A 168 2.67 -16.42 8.59
C ASP A 168 1.15 -16.45 8.82
N HIS A 169 0.66 -15.52 9.61
CA HIS A 169 -0.78 -15.34 9.77
C HIS A 169 -1.31 -14.40 8.68
N LYS A 170 -2.16 -14.93 7.81
CA LYS A 170 -2.92 -14.09 6.87
C LYS A 170 -3.88 -13.22 7.69
N ARG A 171 -3.58 -11.94 7.85
CA ARG A 171 -4.56 -10.98 8.37
C ARG A 171 -5.58 -10.73 7.28
N THR A 172 -6.76 -11.26 7.41
CA THR A 172 -7.89 -10.87 6.57
C THR A 172 -8.32 -9.48 7.04
N TYR A 173 -7.93 -8.46 6.29
CA TYR A 173 -8.58 -7.16 6.42
C TYR A 173 -9.97 -7.31 5.82
N HIS A 174 -11.01 -7.24 6.64
CA HIS A 174 -12.35 -6.95 6.14
C HIS A 174 -12.31 -5.51 5.62
N LEU A 175 -11.94 -5.38 4.36
CA LEU A 175 -12.19 -4.16 3.60
C LEU A 175 -13.71 -4.04 3.55
N ASN A 176 -14.28 -3.20 4.41
CA ASN A 176 -15.68 -2.83 4.33
C ASN A 176 -15.98 -2.46 2.88
N ASN A 177 -17.16 -2.83 2.42
CA ASN A 177 -17.64 -2.68 1.04
C ASN A 177 -17.55 -1.26 0.45
N GLU A 178 -17.12 -0.27 1.22
CA GLU A 178 -17.02 1.14 0.82
C GLU A 178 -16.08 1.40 -0.36
N ILE A 179 -15.07 0.52 -0.63
CA ILE A 179 -14.25 0.68 -1.86
C ILE A 179 -14.95 0.12 -3.09
N LYS A 180 -16.00 -0.69 -2.94
CA LYS A 180 -16.79 -1.14 -4.10
C LYS A 180 -17.55 0.00 -4.77
N GLU A 181 -17.80 1.09 -4.05
CA GLU A 181 -18.58 2.24 -4.53
C GLU A 181 -17.72 3.34 -5.16
N GLU A 182 -16.41 3.37 -4.95
CA GLU A 182 -15.48 4.28 -5.63
C GLU A 182 -14.80 3.70 -6.89
N GLN A 183 -15.32 2.62 -7.45
CA GLN A 183 -15.16 2.37 -8.87
C GLN A 183 -15.91 3.52 -9.54
N ALA A 184 -15.16 4.37 -10.30
CA ALA A 184 -15.76 5.43 -11.08
C ALA A 184 -17.13 4.95 -11.57
N MET A 185 -18.21 5.49 -11.00
CA MET A 185 -19.56 5.13 -11.41
C MET A 185 -19.68 5.61 -12.84
N GLU A 186 -19.54 4.72 -13.80
CA GLU A 186 -19.83 5.04 -15.18
C GLU A 186 -21.35 4.96 -15.38
N LYS A 187 -21.94 6.10 -15.65
CA LYS A 187 -23.34 6.16 -16.09
C LYS A 187 -23.38 6.44 -17.58
N THR A 188 -24.17 5.67 -18.28
CA THR A 188 -24.41 5.86 -19.71
C THR A 188 -25.77 6.53 -19.92
N LEU A 189 -25.75 7.74 -20.47
CA LEU A 189 -26.96 8.48 -20.86
C LEU A 189 -27.24 8.23 -22.33
N GLU A 190 -28.47 7.86 -22.67
CA GLU A 190 -28.97 7.84 -24.06
C GLU A 190 -29.61 9.20 -24.36
N ILE A 191 -29.06 9.92 -25.34
CA ILE A 191 -29.41 11.31 -25.64
C ILE A 191 -29.90 11.43 -27.07
N LYS A 192 -31.10 11.97 -27.24
CA LYS A 192 -31.69 12.31 -28.56
C LYS A 192 -31.48 13.78 -28.88
N GLY A 193 -31.30 14.09 -30.20
CA GLY A 193 -31.15 15.45 -30.69
C GLY A 193 -29.71 15.90 -30.97
N MET A 194 -28.72 15.10 -30.69
CA MET A 194 -27.33 15.38 -31.06
C MET A 194 -27.09 14.98 -32.53
N MET A 195 -26.90 15.95 -33.41
CA MET A 195 -26.76 15.72 -34.86
C MET A 195 -25.33 16.02 -35.38
N CYS A 196 -24.46 16.62 -34.58
CA CYS A 196 -23.16 17.09 -35.07
C CYS A 196 -22.08 17.10 -33.92
N PRO A 197 -20.80 17.21 -34.29
CA PRO A 197 -19.71 17.28 -33.29
C PRO A 197 -19.79 18.48 -32.32
N HIS A 198 -20.44 19.58 -32.74
CA HIS A 198 -20.65 20.75 -31.89
C HIS A 198 -21.65 20.42 -30.75
N CYS A 199 -22.65 19.60 -31.03
CA CYS A 199 -23.58 19.10 -30.02
C CYS A 199 -22.89 18.23 -28.97
N GLU A 200 -21.92 17.38 -29.40
CA GLU A 200 -21.09 16.60 -28.47
C GLU A 200 -20.30 17.49 -27.51
N ALA A 201 -19.63 18.52 -28.06
CA ALA A 201 -18.84 19.45 -27.25
C ALA A 201 -19.71 20.20 -26.23
N THR A 202 -20.93 20.61 -26.64
CA THR A 202 -21.86 21.32 -25.76
C THR A 202 -22.33 20.43 -24.59
N VAL A 203 -22.73 19.18 -24.86
CA VAL A 203 -23.16 18.23 -23.85
C VAL A 203 -21.99 17.83 -22.95
N ARG A 204 -20.80 17.59 -23.52
CA ARG A 204 -19.60 17.27 -22.76
C ARG A 204 -19.27 18.37 -21.77
N THR A 205 -19.15 19.63 -22.24
CA THR A 205 -18.83 20.77 -21.39
C THR A 205 -19.87 20.97 -20.28
N ALA A 206 -21.14 20.72 -20.57
CA ALA A 206 -22.21 20.84 -19.58
C ALA A 206 -22.10 19.76 -18.49
N LEU A 207 -21.79 18.53 -18.85
CA LEU A 207 -21.63 17.42 -17.90
C LEU A 207 -20.34 17.58 -17.08
N GLU A 208 -19.24 17.97 -17.69
CA GLU A 208 -17.95 18.21 -17.03
C GLU A 208 -17.94 19.44 -16.12
N ALA A 209 -18.92 20.35 -16.27
CA ALA A 209 -19.12 21.46 -15.34
C ALA A 209 -19.67 21.02 -13.96
N LEU A 210 -20.17 19.81 -13.83
CA LEU A 210 -20.63 19.26 -12.55
C LEU A 210 -19.42 18.81 -11.71
N PRO A 211 -19.32 19.21 -10.45
CA PRO A 211 -18.14 18.94 -9.60
C PRO A 211 -17.92 17.44 -9.33
N GLN A 212 -18.95 16.60 -9.53
CA GLN A 212 -18.87 15.16 -9.35
C GLN A 212 -18.56 14.40 -10.64
N VAL A 213 -18.42 15.07 -11.78
CA VAL A 213 -18.08 14.48 -13.07
C VAL A 213 -16.59 14.64 -13.33
N GLN A 214 -15.89 13.53 -13.47
CA GLN A 214 -14.46 13.51 -13.78
C GLN A 214 -14.20 13.65 -15.29
N GLU A 215 -15.03 12.96 -16.11
CA GLU A 215 -14.90 12.94 -17.56
C GLU A 215 -16.27 12.58 -18.17
N ALA A 216 -16.61 13.19 -19.32
CA ALA A 216 -17.78 12.82 -20.10
C ALA A 216 -17.39 12.52 -21.55
N GLN A 217 -17.59 11.29 -21.99
CA GLN A 217 -17.38 10.86 -23.36
C GLN A 217 -18.71 10.84 -24.11
N VAL A 218 -18.91 11.84 -24.97
CA VAL A 218 -20.16 12.06 -25.69
C VAL A 218 -19.98 11.70 -27.17
N SER A 219 -20.94 10.99 -27.76
CA SER A 219 -20.92 10.63 -29.18
C SER A 219 -22.29 10.87 -29.83
N HIS A 220 -22.34 11.75 -30.86
CA HIS A 220 -23.52 12.01 -31.65
C HIS A 220 -23.88 10.84 -32.57
N GLN A 221 -22.89 10.03 -32.97
CA GLN A 221 -23.10 8.87 -33.84
C GLN A 221 -23.85 7.75 -33.13
N THR A 222 -23.59 7.54 -31.85
CA THR A 222 -24.28 6.51 -31.04
C THR A 222 -25.45 7.08 -30.24
N GLY A 223 -25.55 8.41 -30.14
CA GLY A 223 -26.55 9.07 -29.30
C GLY A 223 -26.32 8.83 -27.80
N THR A 224 -25.09 8.60 -27.37
CA THR A 224 -24.77 8.25 -25.98
C THR A 224 -23.73 9.19 -25.37
N ALA A 225 -23.85 9.42 -24.06
CA ALA A 225 -22.81 10.02 -23.23
C ALA A 225 -22.45 9.05 -22.09
N VAL A 226 -21.18 8.67 -22.02
CA VAL A 226 -20.64 7.91 -20.90
C VAL A 226 -19.98 8.87 -19.94
N VAL A 227 -20.47 8.94 -18.71
CA VAL A 227 -20.05 9.88 -17.69
C VAL A 227 -19.34 9.12 -16.58
N THR A 228 -18.08 9.48 -16.33
CA THR A 228 -17.29 8.95 -15.22
C THR A 228 -17.47 9.89 -14.02
N LEU A 229 -18.03 9.37 -12.93
CA LEU A 229 -18.37 10.12 -11.73
C LEU A 229 -17.33 9.89 -10.63
N THR A 230 -17.00 10.93 -9.87
CA THR A 230 -16.15 10.87 -8.67
C THR A 230 -16.92 10.61 -7.38
N GLY A 231 -18.27 10.62 -7.46
CA GLY A 231 -19.16 10.40 -6.33
C GLY A 231 -20.60 10.17 -6.80
N PRO A 232 -21.51 9.83 -5.90
CA PRO A 232 -22.91 9.60 -6.25
C PRO A 232 -23.57 10.88 -6.79
N VAL A 233 -24.15 10.79 -7.99
CA VAL A 233 -24.95 11.85 -8.62
C VAL A 233 -26.33 11.29 -8.93
N GLU A 234 -27.36 12.02 -8.55
CA GLU A 234 -28.75 11.65 -8.89
C GLU A 234 -28.96 11.75 -10.40
N ASP A 235 -29.70 10.77 -10.95
CA ASP A 235 -29.98 10.72 -12.39
C ASP A 235 -30.71 11.97 -12.90
N ASP A 236 -31.53 12.58 -12.05
CA ASP A 236 -32.26 13.80 -12.35
C ASP A 236 -31.33 15.02 -12.56
N VAL A 237 -30.19 15.07 -11.86
CA VAL A 237 -29.19 16.14 -12.05
C VAL A 237 -28.52 16.01 -13.41
N LEU A 238 -28.08 14.81 -13.77
CA LEU A 238 -27.48 14.54 -15.08
C LEU A 238 -28.47 14.80 -16.20
N ARG A 239 -29.73 14.38 -16.04
CA ARG A 239 -30.82 14.59 -16.99
C ARG A 239 -31.06 16.10 -17.24
N ARG A 240 -31.28 16.88 -16.19
CA ARG A 240 -31.53 18.32 -16.28
C ARG A 240 -30.36 19.05 -16.94
N THR A 241 -29.11 18.71 -16.60
CA THR A 241 -27.92 19.33 -17.17
C THR A 241 -27.87 19.18 -18.69
N VAL A 242 -28.33 18.05 -19.24
CA VAL A 242 -28.38 17.82 -20.68
C VAL A 242 -29.60 18.46 -21.30
N GLU A 243 -30.78 18.39 -20.64
CA GLU A 243 -32.04 18.97 -21.11
C GLU A 243 -32.02 20.49 -21.15
N ASP A 244 -31.31 21.15 -20.23
CA ASP A 244 -31.11 22.61 -20.24
C ASP A 244 -30.29 23.10 -21.44
N LYS A 245 -29.60 22.19 -22.12
CA LYS A 245 -28.93 22.47 -23.42
C LYS A 245 -29.77 22.16 -24.65
N GLY A 246 -31.02 21.79 -24.46
CA GLY A 246 -31.98 21.55 -25.56
C GLY A 246 -31.93 20.12 -26.11
N TYR A 247 -31.35 19.16 -25.40
CA TYR A 247 -31.33 17.74 -25.79
C TYR A 247 -32.23 16.92 -24.88
N THR A 248 -32.68 15.74 -25.33
CA THR A 248 -33.58 14.88 -24.56
C THR A 248 -32.84 13.63 -24.09
N VAL A 249 -32.85 13.34 -22.77
CA VAL A 249 -32.31 12.11 -22.21
C VAL A 249 -33.41 11.06 -22.16
N THR A 250 -33.21 9.94 -22.87
CA THR A 250 -34.22 8.86 -22.97
C THR A 250 -33.98 7.75 -21.93
N ALA A 251 -32.78 7.46 -21.57
CA ALA A 251 -32.42 6.47 -20.55
C ALA A 251 -31.10 6.84 -19.85
N ILE A 252 -30.95 6.45 -18.59
CA ILE A 252 -29.72 6.49 -17.82
C ILE A 252 -29.49 5.08 -17.25
N ARG A 253 -28.32 4.53 -17.49
CA ARG A 253 -27.96 3.18 -17.05
C ARG A 253 -26.64 3.20 -16.29
#